data_6565a4707c4408355803b152ee93e966
#
_entry.id   6565a4707c4408355803b152ee93e966
#
_cell.length_a   1.000
_cell.length_b   1.000
_cell.length_c   1.000
_cell.angle_alpha   90.00
_cell.angle_beta   90.00
_cell.angle_gamma   90.00
#
_symmetry.space_group_name_H-M   'P 1'
#
loop_
_entity.id
_entity.type
_entity.pdbx_description
1 polymer ?
#
loop_
_entity_poly.entity_id
_entity_poly.type
_entity_poly.pdbx_seq_one_letter_code
_entity_poly.pdbx_strand_id
1 'polypeptide(L)'
;AGEFTPLQAWTIAAITAGLYAVFLWLQMGCEKRLFIQPPAGQMAVAAGSATPAPNEPTSESGDNTSIWRSSALLLGMIIPIVLLAHHLAIVIDYGVVTAGAPIAVSGVLIAIIVFTPESLTAIKAAGSNEMQRSVNLCLGAFVSTVGLTVPAVLVIGLVTGKQVVMGISMLETVLLGLTVLLGMLSFNGQRTSVMQGAMHLALFAVYGFLLFNP
;
A
#
# COMPACT_ATOMS: atom_id res chain seq x y z
N ALA A 1 23.89 -5.33 9.36
CA ALA A 1 23.56 -4.02 8.80
C ALA A 1 22.04 -3.88 8.83
N GLY A 2 21.50 -2.76 9.30
CA GLY A 2 20.07 -2.53 9.37
C GLY A 2 19.46 -2.52 10.78
N GLU A 3 20.28 -2.53 11.81
CA GLU A 3 19.85 -2.32 13.19
C GLU A 3 19.77 -0.82 13.47
N PHE A 4 18.64 -0.39 14.00
CA PHE A 4 18.44 1.01 14.40
C PHE A 4 18.74 1.18 15.89
N THR A 5 19.42 2.27 16.21
CA THR A 5 19.47 2.72 17.62
C THR A 5 18.06 3.16 18.06
N PRO A 6 17.72 3.10 19.36
CA PRO A 6 16.39 3.51 19.84
C PRO A 6 16.00 4.92 19.38
N LEU A 7 16.94 5.86 19.35
CA LEU A 7 16.71 7.22 18.88
C LEU A 7 16.36 7.26 17.38
N GLN A 8 17.10 6.51 16.56
CA GLN A 8 16.83 6.40 15.13
C GLN A 8 15.46 5.78 14.86
N ALA A 9 15.12 4.71 15.59
CA ALA A 9 13.83 4.05 15.48
C ALA A 9 12.66 4.99 15.80
N TRP A 10 12.74 5.76 16.89
CA TRP A 10 11.74 6.77 17.25
C TRP A 10 11.63 7.89 16.19
N THR A 11 12.77 8.37 15.69
CA THR A 11 12.80 9.43 14.69
C THR A 11 12.16 8.97 13.37
N ILE A 12 12.52 7.76 12.89
CA ILE A 12 11.96 7.20 11.66
C ILE A 12 10.46 6.92 11.83
N ALA A 13 10.03 6.36 12.96
CA ALA A 13 8.62 6.13 13.26
C ALA A 13 7.82 7.43 13.23
N ALA A 14 8.34 8.49 13.87
CA ALA A 14 7.68 9.80 13.91
C ALA A 14 7.60 10.46 12.52
N ILE A 15 8.69 10.41 11.74
CA ILE A 15 8.72 10.97 10.38
C ILE A 15 7.73 10.21 9.47
N THR A 16 7.75 8.88 9.49
CA THR A 16 6.89 8.05 8.64
C THR A 16 5.41 8.24 8.99
N ALA A 17 5.08 8.24 10.28
CA ALA A 17 3.71 8.52 10.74
C ALA A 17 3.26 9.94 10.41
N GLY A 18 4.15 10.93 10.55
CA GLY A 18 3.89 12.32 10.19
C GLY A 18 3.63 12.49 8.69
N LEU A 19 4.45 11.89 7.83
CA LEU A 19 4.22 11.90 6.38
C LEU A 19 2.89 11.25 6.01
N TYR A 20 2.54 10.15 6.66
CA TYR A 20 1.25 9.50 6.44
C TYR A 20 0.08 10.37 6.89
N ALA A 21 0.20 11.04 8.03
CA ALA A 21 -0.81 11.98 8.50
C ALA A 21 -1.01 13.17 7.53
N VAL A 22 0.09 13.72 6.98
CA VAL A 22 0.05 14.74 5.94
C VAL A 22 -0.61 14.21 4.66
N PHE A 23 -0.28 13.00 4.24
CA PHE A 23 -0.93 12.36 3.09
C PHE A 23 -2.44 12.23 3.28
N LEU A 24 -2.90 11.75 4.44
CA LEU A 24 -4.32 11.65 4.76
C LEU A 24 -4.99 13.03 4.78
N TRP A 25 -4.33 14.03 5.35
CA TRP A 25 -4.86 15.39 5.39
C TRP A 25 -5.03 15.99 3.99
N LEU A 26 -4.07 15.78 3.10
CA LEU A 26 -4.16 16.20 1.70
C LEU A 26 -5.29 15.45 0.96
N GLN A 27 -5.37 14.13 1.16
CA GLN A 27 -6.36 13.27 0.51
C GLN A 27 -7.81 13.63 0.92
N MET A 28 -8.03 13.93 2.20
CA MET A 28 -9.36 14.24 2.73
C MET A 28 -9.73 15.74 2.65
N GLY A 29 -8.73 16.60 2.54
CA GLY A 29 -8.89 18.06 2.63
C GLY A 29 -8.60 18.79 1.33
N CYS A 30 -7.44 19.46 1.28
CA CYS A 30 -7.11 20.47 0.27
C CYS A 30 -7.07 19.92 -1.17
N GLU A 31 -6.59 18.69 -1.36
CA GLU A 31 -6.33 18.12 -2.68
C GLU A 31 -7.27 16.96 -3.04
N LYS A 32 -8.45 16.93 -2.42
CA LYS A 32 -9.47 15.90 -2.67
C LYS A 32 -9.74 15.68 -4.17
N ARG A 33 -9.64 16.75 -4.97
CA ARG A 33 -9.87 16.70 -6.43
C ARG A 33 -8.89 15.80 -7.17
N LEU A 34 -7.65 15.65 -6.69
CA LEU A 34 -6.64 14.77 -7.31
C LEU A 34 -6.97 13.28 -7.15
N PHE A 35 -7.80 12.94 -6.18
CA PHE A 35 -8.19 11.56 -5.86
C PHE A 35 -9.57 11.19 -6.42
N ILE A 36 -10.30 12.16 -6.99
CA ILE A 36 -11.61 11.92 -7.63
C ILE A 36 -11.38 11.43 -9.06
N GLN A 37 -12.13 10.40 -9.47
CA GLN A 37 -12.09 9.88 -10.83
C GLN A 37 -12.60 10.96 -11.80
N PRO A 38 -11.78 11.42 -12.78
CA PRO A 38 -12.25 12.31 -13.82
C PRO A 38 -13.19 11.57 -14.81
N PRO A 39 -13.88 12.30 -15.71
CA PRO A 39 -14.68 11.66 -16.75
C PRO A 39 -13.89 10.59 -17.51
N ALA A 40 -14.59 9.52 -17.94
CA ALA A 40 -13.98 8.34 -18.52
C ALA A 40 -12.91 8.68 -19.59
N GLY A 41 -11.71 8.14 -19.43
CA GLY A 41 -10.59 8.29 -20.36
C GLY A 41 -9.64 9.47 -20.10
N GLN A 42 -9.82 10.25 -19.03
CA GLN A 42 -8.92 11.35 -18.65
C GLN A 42 -8.24 11.09 -17.30
N MET A 43 -7.01 11.58 -17.14
CA MET A 43 -6.33 11.63 -15.84
C MET A 43 -6.45 13.03 -15.21
N ALA A 44 -6.59 13.09 -13.86
CA ALA A 44 -6.83 14.33 -13.14
C ALA A 44 -5.75 15.41 -13.33
N VAL A 45 -4.52 15.01 -13.65
CA VAL A 45 -3.38 15.93 -13.89
C VAL A 45 -3.58 16.77 -15.16
N ALA A 46 -4.39 16.29 -16.11
CA ALA A 46 -4.68 17.00 -17.37
C ALA A 46 -5.91 17.91 -17.29
N ALA A 47 -6.71 17.78 -16.24
CA ALA A 47 -8.00 18.47 -16.11
C ALA A 47 -7.88 19.73 -15.24
N GLY A 48 -7.09 20.71 -15.68
CA GLY A 48 -7.04 22.04 -15.06
C GLY A 48 -8.37 22.82 -15.13
N SER A 49 -9.44 22.25 -15.67
CA SER A 49 -10.78 22.85 -15.81
C SER A 49 -11.84 21.80 -16.06
N ALA A 50 -12.04 20.84 -15.18
CA ALA A 50 -13.17 19.93 -15.30
C ALA A 50 -14.41 20.53 -14.63
N THR A 51 -15.43 20.77 -15.43
CA THR A 51 -16.80 21.00 -15.00
C THR A 51 -17.27 19.82 -14.13
N PRO A 52 -17.98 20.02 -13.02
CA PRO A 52 -18.44 18.92 -12.17
C PRO A 52 -19.33 17.99 -12.99
N ALA A 53 -19.02 16.70 -13.00
CA ALA A 53 -19.90 15.69 -13.56
C ALA A 53 -21.23 15.65 -12.76
N PRO A 54 -22.39 15.70 -13.40
CA PRO A 54 -23.67 15.52 -12.71
C PRO A 54 -23.78 14.03 -12.35
N ASN A 55 -24.08 13.76 -11.09
CA ASN A 55 -24.32 12.46 -10.44
C ASN A 55 -23.12 11.83 -9.69
N GLU A 56 -22.59 12.56 -8.71
CA GLU A 56 -22.16 11.87 -7.50
C GLU A 56 -23.43 11.51 -6.70
N PRO A 57 -23.53 10.28 -6.14
CA PRO A 57 -24.47 10.07 -5.06
C PRO A 57 -24.07 11.07 -3.97
N THR A 58 -24.92 12.04 -3.74
CA THR A 58 -24.83 12.97 -2.63
C THR A 58 -24.52 12.13 -1.41
N SER A 59 -23.37 12.39 -0.79
CA SER A 59 -23.14 11.99 0.58
C SER A 59 -24.31 12.57 1.37
N GLU A 60 -25.32 11.76 1.59
CA GLU A 60 -26.37 12.08 2.55
C GLU A 60 -25.62 12.53 3.79
N SER A 61 -25.98 13.70 4.26
CA SER A 61 -25.60 14.29 5.52
C SER A 61 -25.76 13.21 6.60
N GLY A 62 -24.67 12.47 6.86
CA GLY A 62 -24.72 11.27 7.67
C GLY A 62 -25.10 11.68 9.08
N ASP A 63 -26.28 11.27 9.49
CA ASP A 63 -26.72 11.31 10.86
C ASP A 63 -25.57 10.73 11.73
N ASN A 64 -25.12 11.48 12.75
CA ASN A 64 -24.01 11.09 13.63
C ASN A 64 -24.15 9.66 14.16
N THR A 65 -25.37 9.17 14.30
CA THR A 65 -25.72 7.79 14.69
C THR A 65 -25.28 6.76 13.65
N SER A 66 -25.33 7.09 12.36
CA SER A 66 -24.86 6.22 11.27
C SER A 66 -23.34 6.10 11.25
N ILE A 67 -22.61 7.20 11.50
CA ILE A 67 -21.15 7.21 11.57
C ILE A 67 -20.65 6.37 12.74
N TRP A 68 -21.25 6.50 13.92
CA TRP A 68 -20.92 5.72 15.11
C TRP A 68 -21.16 4.21 14.91
N ARG A 69 -22.29 3.84 14.30
CA ARG A 69 -22.60 2.44 13.98
C ARG A 69 -21.58 1.86 12.99
N SER A 70 -21.26 2.58 11.92
CA SER A 70 -20.27 2.14 10.94
C SER A 70 -18.88 2.00 11.55
N SER A 71 -18.47 2.96 12.38
CA SER A 71 -17.18 2.91 13.08
C SER A 71 -17.11 1.75 14.09
N ALA A 72 -18.18 1.52 14.86
CA ALA A 72 -18.26 0.40 15.80
C ALA A 72 -18.22 -0.96 15.08
N LEU A 73 -18.89 -1.06 13.93
CA LEU A 73 -18.89 -2.27 13.12
C LEU A 73 -17.51 -2.53 12.52
N LEU A 74 -16.83 -1.49 12.02
CA LEU A 74 -15.47 -1.60 11.53
C LEU A 74 -14.50 -2.06 12.63
N LEU A 75 -14.55 -1.43 13.81
CA LEU A 75 -13.73 -1.83 14.96
C LEU A 75 -14.02 -3.27 15.40
N GLY A 76 -15.31 -3.66 15.43
CA GLY A 76 -15.70 -5.03 15.75
C GLY A 76 -15.20 -6.07 14.75
N MET A 77 -15.10 -5.71 13.47
CA MET A 77 -14.55 -6.60 12.43
C MET A 77 -13.02 -6.70 12.46
N ILE A 78 -12.31 -5.70 13.01
CA ILE A 78 -10.85 -5.75 13.13
C ILE A 78 -10.41 -6.85 14.10
N ILE A 79 -11.14 -7.08 15.20
CA ILE A 79 -10.78 -8.07 16.23
C ILE A 79 -10.61 -9.48 15.63
N PRO A 80 -11.62 -10.06 14.94
CA PRO A 80 -11.45 -11.39 14.34
C PRO A 80 -10.36 -11.42 13.25
N ILE A 81 -10.17 -10.32 12.51
CA ILE A 81 -9.10 -10.23 11.51
C ILE A 81 -7.73 -10.35 12.18
N VAL A 82 -7.50 -9.62 13.27
CA VAL A 82 -6.22 -9.67 14.01
C VAL A 82 -5.96 -11.06 14.58
N LEU A 83 -6.98 -11.71 15.17
CA LEU A 83 -6.86 -13.06 15.68
C LEU A 83 -6.54 -14.07 14.58
N LEU A 84 -7.22 -13.96 13.43
CA LEU A 84 -7.00 -14.85 12.29
C LEU A 84 -5.62 -14.61 11.65
N ALA A 85 -5.17 -13.37 11.53
CA ALA A 85 -3.88 -13.00 10.97
C ALA A 85 -2.71 -13.63 11.74
N HIS A 86 -2.80 -13.69 13.08
CA HIS A 86 -1.79 -14.36 13.91
C HIS A 86 -1.66 -15.85 13.57
N HIS A 87 -2.79 -16.57 13.48
CA HIS A 87 -2.78 -17.99 13.12
C HIS A 87 -2.33 -18.22 11.68
N LEU A 88 -2.73 -17.35 10.75
CA LEU A 88 -2.30 -17.40 9.36
C LEU A 88 -0.78 -17.26 9.24
N ALA A 89 -0.17 -16.32 9.97
CA ALA A 89 1.28 -16.13 9.97
C ALA A 89 2.02 -17.42 10.44
N ILE A 90 1.55 -18.05 11.51
CA ILE A 90 2.14 -19.30 12.03
C ILE A 90 2.06 -20.43 10.98
N VAL A 91 0.92 -20.57 10.32
CA VAL A 91 0.72 -21.62 9.30
C VAL A 91 1.62 -21.39 8.08
N ILE A 92 1.75 -20.14 7.63
CA ILE A 92 2.60 -19.78 6.51
C ILE A 92 4.08 -20.04 6.85
N ASP A 93 4.54 -19.58 8.04
CA ASP A 93 5.92 -19.79 8.46
C ASP A 93 6.25 -21.29 8.58
N TYR A 94 5.36 -22.08 9.16
CA TYR A 94 5.51 -23.52 9.21
C TYR A 94 5.61 -24.15 7.82
N GLY A 95 4.73 -23.74 6.89
CA GLY A 95 4.73 -24.22 5.50
C GLY A 95 6.03 -23.87 4.77
N VAL A 96 6.52 -22.65 4.90
CA VAL A 96 7.75 -22.16 4.26
C VAL A 96 8.97 -22.91 4.80
N VAL A 97 9.07 -23.07 6.13
CA VAL A 97 10.17 -23.82 6.76
C VAL A 97 10.14 -25.29 6.34
N THR A 98 8.97 -25.93 6.32
CA THR A 98 8.82 -27.34 5.90
C THR A 98 9.17 -27.54 4.43
N ALA A 99 8.90 -26.55 3.58
CA ALA A 99 9.27 -26.57 2.16
C ALA A 99 10.75 -26.26 1.91
N GLY A 100 11.53 -25.91 2.96
CA GLY A 100 12.94 -25.52 2.82
C GLY A 100 13.13 -24.20 2.07
N ALA A 101 12.10 -23.36 1.99
CA ALA A 101 12.15 -22.07 1.30
C ALA A 101 12.74 -20.98 2.22
N PRO A 102 13.34 -19.91 1.65
CA PRO A 102 13.82 -18.77 2.44
C PRO A 102 12.70 -18.10 3.26
N ILE A 103 13.01 -17.69 4.48
CA ILE A 103 12.02 -17.05 5.39
C ILE A 103 11.35 -15.81 4.76
N ALA A 104 12.07 -15.08 3.90
CA ALA A 104 11.53 -13.94 3.17
C ALA A 104 10.28 -14.28 2.31
N VAL A 105 10.13 -15.55 1.91
CA VAL A 105 8.95 -16.06 1.17
C VAL A 105 7.67 -15.92 2.02
N SER A 106 7.74 -16.11 3.35
CA SER A 106 6.60 -15.90 4.25
C SER A 106 6.04 -14.48 4.11
N GLY A 107 6.92 -13.47 4.12
CA GLY A 107 6.53 -12.07 3.98
C GLY A 107 5.86 -11.80 2.63
N VAL A 108 6.39 -12.36 1.54
CA VAL A 108 5.80 -12.19 0.20
C VAL A 108 4.43 -12.87 0.10
N LEU A 109 4.26 -14.07 0.66
CA LEU A 109 2.97 -14.76 0.67
C LEU A 109 1.92 -13.97 1.46
N ILE A 110 2.30 -13.48 2.65
CA ILE A 110 1.41 -12.63 3.44
C ILE A 110 1.05 -11.36 2.67
N ALA A 111 2.01 -10.71 2.02
CA ALA A 111 1.76 -9.51 1.22
C ALA A 111 0.79 -9.80 0.06
N ILE A 112 0.94 -10.90 -0.67
CA ILE A 112 0.02 -11.31 -1.73
C ILE A 112 -1.40 -11.49 -1.18
N ILE A 113 -1.56 -12.16 -0.04
CA ILE A 113 -2.87 -12.38 0.57
C ILE A 113 -3.50 -11.05 0.98
N VAL A 114 -2.75 -10.20 1.66
CA VAL A 114 -3.23 -8.90 2.15
C VAL A 114 -3.62 -7.96 1.01
N PHE A 115 -2.82 -7.91 -0.07
CA PHE A 115 -3.09 -7.02 -1.22
C PHE A 115 -4.05 -7.61 -2.26
N THR A 116 -4.51 -8.85 -2.09
CA THR A 116 -5.45 -9.48 -3.04
C THR A 116 -6.73 -8.68 -3.21
N PRO A 117 -7.44 -8.21 -2.16
CA PRO A 117 -8.69 -7.44 -2.32
C PRO A 117 -8.49 -6.14 -3.09
N GLU A 118 -7.41 -5.39 -2.76
CA GLU A 118 -7.07 -4.15 -3.43
C GLU A 118 -6.70 -4.40 -4.90
N SER A 119 -5.92 -5.44 -5.17
CA SER A 119 -5.52 -5.82 -6.53
C SER A 119 -6.71 -6.18 -7.40
N LEU A 120 -7.65 -6.99 -6.88
CA LEU A 120 -8.88 -7.35 -7.61
C LEU A 120 -9.74 -6.12 -7.90
N THR A 121 -9.87 -5.22 -6.92
CA THR A 121 -10.63 -3.98 -7.09
C THR A 121 -9.96 -3.04 -8.10
N ALA A 122 -8.63 -2.92 -8.06
CA ALA A 122 -7.85 -2.12 -9.00
C ALA A 122 -7.95 -2.65 -10.43
N ILE A 123 -7.86 -3.98 -10.62
CA ILE A 123 -8.01 -4.63 -11.93
C ILE A 123 -9.43 -4.38 -12.48
N LYS A 124 -10.45 -4.52 -11.63
CA LYS A 124 -11.84 -4.25 -12.03
C LYS A 124 -12.04 -2.79 -12.43
N ALA A 125 -11.50 -1.85 -11.67
CA ALA A 125 -11.54 -0.42 -11.99
C ALA A 125 -10.82 -0.13 -13.33
N ALA A 126 -9.63 -0.71 -13.55
CA ALA A 126 -8.90 -0.58 -14.81
C ALA A 126 -9.71 -1.15 -16.00
N GLY A 127 -10.35 -2.30 -15.83
CA GLY A 127 -11.23 -2.91 -16.84
C GLY A 127 -12.47 -2.06 -17.16
N SER A 128 -12.93 -1.27 -16.19
CA SER A 128 -14.03 -0.29 -16.37
C SER A 128 -13.55 1.08 -16.90
N ASN A 129 -12.28 1.18 -17.31
CA ASN A 129 -11.65 2.44 -17.77
C ASN A 129 -11.57 3.54 -16.69
N GLU A 130 -11.58 3.13 -15.40
CA GLU A 130 -11.40 4.00 -14.22
C GLU A 130 -9.93 3.98 -13.76
N MET A 131 -9.02 4.39 -14.65
CA MET A 131 -7.56 4.28 -14.38
C MET A 131 -7.11 5.07 -13.17
N GLN A 132 -7.64 6.27 -12.95
CA GLN A 132 -7.32 7.09 -11.77
C GLN A 132 -7.68 6.36 -10.47
N ARG A 133 -8.84 5.74 -10.43
CA ARG A 133 -9.28 4.93 -9.29
C ARG A 133 -8.38 3.72 -9.06
N SER A 134 -8.01 3.01 -10.14
CA SER A 134 -7.09 1.88 -10.07
C SER A 134 -5.73 2.28 -9.49
N VAL A 135 -5.14 3.36 -10.00
CA VAL A 135 -3.85 3.88 -9.53
C VAL A 135 -3.95 4.36 -8.08
N ASN A 136 -5.00 5.09 -7.72
CA ASN A 136 -5.20 5.57 -6.35
C ASN A 136 -5.36 4.43 -5.35
N LEU A 137 -6.03 3.32 -5.72
CA LEU A 137 -6.14 2.12 -4.89
C LEU A 137 -4.76 1.50 -4.62
N CYS A 138 -3.95 1.29 -5.67
CA CYS A 138 -2.62 0.69 -5.53
C CYS A 138 -1.67 1.58 -4.74
N LEU A 139 -1.58 2.87 -5.06
CA LEU A 139 -0.72 3.81 -4.35
C LEU A 139 -1.18 4.05 -2.91
N GLY A 140 -2.49 4.18 -2.69
CA GLY A 140 -3.07 4.33 -1.36
C GLY A 140 -2.79 3.13 -0.46
N ALA A 141 -2.94 1.91 -0.98
CA ALA A 141 -2.60 0.68 -0.26
C ALA A 141 -1.10 0.63 0.09
N PHE A 142 -0.22 0.97 -0.86
CA PHE A 142 1.23 1.04 -0.61
C PHE A 142 1.56 2.08 0.48
N VAL A 143 1.08 3.31 0.35
CA VAL A 143 1.38 4.40 1.29
C VAL A 143 0.83 4.10 2.67
N SER A 144 -0.39 3.54 2.79
CA SER A 144 -0.99 3.17 4.07
C SER A 144 -0.21 2.03 4.74
N THR A 145 0.22 1.03 3.98
CA THR A 145 1.01 -0.08 4.52
C THR A 145 2.36 0.42 5.04
N VAL A 146 3.12 1.17 4.27
CA VAL A 146 4.41 1.71 4.73
C VAL A 146 4.19 2.70 5.86
N GLY A 147 3.24 3.62 5.72
CA GLY A 147 2.98 4.71 6.67
C GLY A 147 2.46 4.26 8.04
N LEU A 148 1.80 3.11 8.13
CA LEU A 148 1.30 2.55 9.39
C LEU A 148 2.14 1.39 9.90
N THR A 149 2.57 0.48 9.02
CA THR A 149 3.28 -0.73 9.44
C THR A 149 4.68 -0.41 9.94
N VAL A 150 5.43 0.47 9.27
CA VAL A 150 6.79 0.83 9.68
C VAL A 150 6.80 1.43 11.09
N PRO A 151 6.05 2.50 11.40
CA PRO A 151 6.04 3.04 12.76
C PRO A 151 5.48 2.07 13.79
N ALA A 152 4.46 1.28 13.45
CA ALA A 152 3.90 0.28 14.37
C ALA A 152 4.95 -0.78 14.75
N VAL A 153 5.66 -1.35 13.79
CA VAL A 153 6.69 -2.36 14.02
C VAL A 153 7.85 -1.80 14.84
N LEU A 154 8.29 -0.57 14.54
CA LEU A 154 9.36 0.10 15.30
C LEU A 154 8.95 0.37 16.76
N VAL A 155 7.74 0.89 16.97
CA VAL A 155 7.22 1.13 18.33
C VAL A 155 7.08 -0.17 19.12
N ILE A 156 6.51 -1.23 18.51
CA ILE A 156 6.38 -2.54 19.15
C ILE A 156 7.77 -3.10 19.50
N GLY A 157 8.73 -3.02 18.59
CA GLY A 157 10.10 -3.45 18.83
C GLY A 157 10.73 -2.74 20.02
N LEU A 158 10.58 -1.41 20.08
CA LEU A 158 11.10 -0.59 21.19
C LEU A 158 10.43 -0.93 22.54
N VAL A 159 9.11 -1.09 22.55
CA VAL A 159 8.36 -1.40 23.79
C VAL A 159 8.64 -2.83 24.28
N THR A 160 8.80 -3.79 23.36
CA THR A 160 9.07 -5.20 23.70
C THR A 160 10.56 -5.50 23.90
N GLY A 161 11.45 -4.54 23.68
CA GLY A 161 12.90 -4.72 23.74
C GLY A 161 13.45 -5.64 22.64
N LYS A 162 12.67 -5.92 21.59
CA LYS A 162 13.11 -6.72 20.45
C LYS A 162 13.82 -5.85 19.43
N GLN A 163 14.94 -6.32 18.93
CA GLN A 163 15.63 -5.64 17.82
C GLN A 163 14.84 -5.82 16.53
N VAL A 164 14.53 -4.69 15.89
CA VAL A 164 13.88 -4.66 14.60
C VAL A 164 14.94 -4.42 13.53
N VAL A 165 15.10 -5.39 12.65
CA VAL A 165 16.00 -5.31 11.49
C VAL A 165 15.16 -4.94 10.27
N MET A 166 15.36 -3.74 9.73
CA MET A 166 14.67 -3.22 8.55
C MET A 166 15.65 -2.96 7.39
N GLY A 167 16.72 -3.74 7.34
CA GLY A 167 17.70 -3.63 6.25
C GLY A 167 17.23 -4.40 5.02
N ILE A 168 17.29 -3.75 3.87
CA ILE A 168 17.18 -4.39 2.56
C ILE A 168 18.58 -4.54 1.97
N SER A 169 18.80 -5.57 1.17
CA SER A 169 20.07 -5.79 0.50
C SER A 169 20.36 -4.69 -0.53
N MET A 170 21.63 -4.54 -0.94
CA MET A 170 21.99 -3.57 -1.99
C MET A 170 21.21 -3.82 -3.28
N LEU A 171 21.02 -5.08 -3.63
CA LEU A 171 20.32 -5.49 -4.85
C LEU A 171 18.82 -5.15 -4.78
N GLU A 172 18.18 -5.42 -3.65
CA GLU A 172 16.78 -5.03 -3.41
C GLU A 172 16.61 -3.51 -3.42
N THR A 173 17.58 -2.76 -2.89
CA THR A 173 17.57 -1.29 -2.94
C THR A 173 17.59 -0.78 -4.37
N VAL A 174 18.43 -1.38 -5.23
CA VAL A 174 18.48 -1.03 -6.65
C VAL A 174 17.17 -1.37 -7.35
N LEU A 175 16.60 -2.55 -7.10
CA LEU A 175 15.31 -2.94 -7.67
C LEU A 175 14.18 -2.02 -7.23
N LEU A 176 14.14 -1.65 -5.95
CA LEU A 176 13.18 -0.69 -5.43
C LEU A 176 13.33 0.67 -6.13
N GLY A 177 14.56 1.16 -6.26
CA GLY A 177 14.86 2.41 -6.97
C GLY A 177 14.39 2.37 -8.43
N LEU A 178 14.67 1.27 -9.15
CA LEU A 178 14.21 1.08 -10.52
C LEU A 178 12.67 1.02 -10.61
N THR A 179 12.02 0.36 -9.67
CA THR A 179 10.55 0.27 -9.62
C THR A 179 9.92 1.65 -9.40
N VAL A 180 10.46 2.43 -8.47
CA VAL A 180 10.00 3.80 -8.20
C VAL A 180 10.22 4.69 -9.43
N LEU A 181 11.40 4.64 -10.04
CA LEU A 181 11.71 5.40 -11.25
C LEU A 181 10.78 5.05 -12.40
N LEU A 182 10.56 3.75 -12.64
CA LEU A 182 9.64 3.28 -13.67
C LEU A 182 8.19 3.71 -13.36
N GLY A 183 7.77 3.67 -12.10
CA GLY A 183 6.48 4.18 -11.65
C GLY A 183 6.33 5.68 -11.95
N MET A 184 7.32 6.49 -11.61
CA MET A 184 7.32 7.93 -11.91
C MET A 184 7.22 8.19 -13.42
N LEU A 185 7.95 7.45 -14.24
CA LEU A 185 7.89 7.56 -15.70
C LEU A 185 6.52 7.13 -16.25
N SER A 186 5.93 6.08 -15.67
CA SER A 186 4.63 5.55 -16.11
C SER A 186 3.47 6.49 -15.80
N PHE A 187 3.53 7.19 -14.66
CA PHE A 187 2.45 8.08 -14.22
C PHE A 187 2.65 9.54 -14.61
N ASN A 188 3.81 9.91 -15.14
CA ASN A 188 4.09 11.27 -15.61
C ASN A 188 3.48 11.55 -17.01
N GLY A 189 2.97 10.53 -17.71
CA GLY A 189 2.35 10.64 -19.02
C GLY A 189 0.82 10.61 -18.95
N GLN A 190 0.17 11.16 -19.98
CA GLN A 190 -1.29 11.13 -20.11
C GLN A 190 -1.84 9.73 -20.44
N ARG A 191 -1.00 8.81 -20.90
CA ARG A 191 -1.37 7.44 -21.28
C ARG A 191 -0.29 6.48 -20.86
N THR A 192 -0.67 5.41 -20.19
CA THR A 192 0.21 4.28 -19.89
C THR A 192 0.18 3.30 -21.08
N SER A 193 1.31 2.65 -21.34
CA SER A 193 1.43 1.63 -22.39
C SER A 193 1.49 0.23 -21.79
N VAL A 194 1.08 -0.76 -22.58
CA VAL A 194 1.21 -2.18 -22.22
C VAL A 194 2.67 -2.54 -21.90
N MET A 195 3.62 -1.88 -22.60
CA MET A 195 5.05 -2.08 -22.38
C MET A 195 5.47 -1.67 -20.95
N GLN A 196 4.97 -0.55 -20.44
CA GLN A 196 5.28 -0.11 -19.06
C GLN A 196 4.74 -1.11 -18.03
N GLY A 197 3.53 -1.65 -18.24
CA GLY A 197 3.00 -2.73 -17.40
C GLY A 197 3.86 -3.99 -17.46
N ALA A 198 4.30 -4.41 -18.64
CA ALA A 198 5.18 -5.55 -18.81
C ALA A 198 6.54 -5.36 -18.12
N MET A 199 7.10 -4.14 -18.14
CA MET A 199 8.35 -3.82 -17.42
C MET A 199 8.19 -3.93 -15.90
N HIS A 200 7.06 -3.49 -15.32
CA HIS A 200 6.78 -3.67 -13.90
C HIS A 200 6.67 -5.16 -13.53
N LEU A 201 5.99 -5.96 -14.37
CA LEU A 201 5.88 -7.41 -14.17
C LEU A 201 7.25 -8.11 -14.28
N ALA A 202 8.10 -7.66 -15.21
CA ALA A 202 9.46 -8.18 -15.35
C ALA A 202 10.31 -7.87 -14.10
N LEU A 203 10.24 -6.64 -13.56
CA LEU A 203 10.93 -6.29 -12.30
C LEU A 203 10.43 -7.14 -11.14
N PHE A 204 9.11 -7.37 -11.05
CA PHE A 204 8.55 -8.25 -10.02
C PHE A 204 9.02 -9.71 -10.17
N ALA A 205 9.11 -10.21 -11.40
CA ALA A 205 9.64 -11.55 -11.67
C ALA A 205 11.13 -11.67 -11.30
N VAL A 206 11.95 -10.64 -11.60
CA VAL A 206 13.35 -10.56 -11.18
C VAL A 206 13.46 -10.57 -9.65
N TYR A 207 12.64 -9.77 -8.96
CA TYR A 207 12.58 -9.79 -7.50
C TYR A 207 12.25 -11.19 -6.96
N GLY A 208 11.23 -11.85 -7.52
CA GLY A 208 10.86 -13.22 -7.15
C GLY A 208 12.00 -14.23 -7.36
N PHE A 209 12.75 -14.12 -8.48
CA PHE A 209 13.91 -14.96 -8.73
C PHE A 209 15.02 -14.75 -7.69
N LEU A 210 15.32 -13.48 -7.36
CA LEU A 210 16.35 -13.14 -6.38
C LEU A 210 15.99 -13.56 -4.95
N LEU A 211 14.70 -13.67 -4.64
CA LEU A 211 14.23 -14.15 -3.33
C LEU A 211 14.69 -15.60 -3.06
N PHE A 212 14.79 -16.41 -4.10
CA PHE A 212 15.24 -17.81 -4.01
C PHE A 212 16.74 -17.99 -4.27
N ASN A 213 17.41 -16.94 -4.81
CA ASN A 213 18.84 -16.95 -5.13
C ASN A 213 19.47 -15.64 -4.66
N PRO A 214 19.59 -15.43 -3.32
CA PRO A 214 20.11 -14.19 -2.75
C PRO A 214 21.61 -13.97 -3.02
#